data_c7af3a316a3f95a1761b1c09e5d16d4b
#
_entry.id   c7af3a316a3f95a1761b1c09e5d16d4b
#
_cell.length_a   1.000
_cell.length_b   1.000
_cell.length_c   1.000
_cell.angle_alpha   90.00
_cell.angle_beta   90.00
_cell.angle_gamma   90.00
#
_symmetry.space_group_name_H-M   'P 1'
#
loop_
_entity.id
_entity.type
_entity.pdbx_description
1 polymer ?
#
loop_
_entity_poly.entity_id
_entity_poly.type
_entity_poly.pdbx_seq_one_letter_code
_entity_poly.pdbx_strand_id
1 'polypeptide(L)'
;GEKKLELDRRKIEHRITELKKELEDVSRTRDVQRRKRQQSRTPQVALVGYTNAGKSTILNRMVEQFGELPEKTVMEKDMLFATLETSVRSIDTGHNKPFFLTDTVGFIHKLPHGLVKAFRSTLEEVKYADLLVQVVDFSDENYRQQMQVTADTLKELGAGDIPQIIVYNKVDKCGMEPLPQKRQDNWYLAAGLNIGIRELAEAVEQKVYADNAECVFLIPYSAGNVASYLMEQAQILSREYREDGILIHADCHRQDMDRYREY
;
A
#
# COMPACT_ATOMS: atom_id res chain seq x y z
N GLY A 1 -25.30 27.33 -38.78
CA GLY A 1 -24.74 25.98 -38.39
C GLY A 1 -23.27 26.04 -38.01
N GLU A 2 -22.40 26.57 -38.88
CA GLU A 2 -20.94 26.62 -38.68
C GLU A 2 -20.48 27.44 -37.46
N LYS A 3 -21.07 28.62 -37.24
CA LYS A 3 -20.72 29.46 -36.06
C LYS A 3 -21.05 28.80 -34.73
N LYS A 4 -22.08 27.97 -34.64
CA LYS A 4 -22.44 27.26 -33.40
C LYS A 4 -21.47 26.10 -33.13
N LEU A 5 -21.10 25.36 -34.14
CA LEU A 5 -20.10 24.29 -34.08
C LEU A 5 -18.72 24.82 -33.66
N GLU A 6 -18.33 25.98 -34.18
CA GLU A 6 -17.05 26.61 -33.83
C GLU A 6 -17.03 27.13 -32.37
N LEU A 7 -18.16 27.67 -31.90
CA LEU A 7 -18.33 28.07 -30.49
C LEU A 7 -18.29 26.86 -29.53
N ASP A 8 -18.93 25.77 -29.89
CA ASP A 8 -18.94 24.55 -29.08
C ASP A 8 -17.56 23.92 -29.08
N ARG A 9 -16.83 23.92 -30.21
CA ARG A 9 -15.42 23.47 -30.25
C ARG A 9 -14.53 24.29 -29.34
N ARG A 10 -14.62 25.62 -29.34
CA ARG A 10 -13.84 26.49 -28.46
C ARG A 10 -14.13 26.23 -26.97
N LYS A 11 -15.41 26.01 -26.62
CA LYS A 11 -15.79 25.64 -25.25
C LYS A 11 -15.16 24.31 -24.81
N ILE A 12 -15.17 23.33 -25.71
CA ILE A 12 -14.53 22.01 -25.43
C ILE A 12 -13.02 22.18 -25.30
N GLU A 13 -12.36 22.92 -26.19
CA GLU A 13 -10.92 23.19 -26.12
C GLU A 13 -10.52 23.93 -24.82
N HIS A 14 -11.34 24.93 -24.42
CA HIS A 14 -11.15 25.64 -23.15
C HIS A 14 -11.30 24.68 -21.98
N ARG A 15 -12.34 23.84 -21.94
CA ARG A 15 -12.57 22.87 -20.89
C ARG A 15 -11.46 21.81 -20.81
N ILE A 16 -10.94 21.36 -21.96
CA ILE A 16 -9.77 20.47 -22.01
C ILE A 16 -8.54 21.13 -21.38
N THR A 17 -8.34 22.43 -21.66
CA THR A 17 -7.20 23.18 -21.13
C THR A 17 -7.30 23.37 -19.60
N GLU A 18 -8.50 23.70 -19.10
CA GLU A 18 -8.78 23.76 -17.66
C GLU A 18 -8.52 22.42 -16.96
N LEU A 19 -9.08 21.32 -17.50
CA LEU A 19 -8.89 19.99 -16.95
C LEU A 19 -7.43 19.54 -16.95
N LYS A 20 -6.65 19.90 -17.97
CA LYS A 20 -5.21 19.63 -18.00
C LYS A 20 -4.49 20.36 -16.88
N LYS A 21 -4.84 21.62 -16.61
CA LYS A 21 -4.26 22.39 -15.51
C LYS A 21 -4.65 21.82 -14.16
N GLU A 22 -5.91 21.46 -13.97
CA GLU A 22 -6.37 20.78 -12.73
C GLU A 22 -5.60 19.47 -12.50
N LEU A 23 -5.35 18.66 -13.55
CA LEU A 23 -4.55 17.44 -13.48
C LEU A 23 -3.09 17.71 -13.09
N GLU A 24 -2.48 18.77 -13.61
CA GLU A 24 -1.11 19.16 -13.21
C GLU A 24 -1.05 19.58 -11.73
N ASP A 25 -2.03 20.31 -11.25
CA ASP A 25 -2.08 20.75 -9.84
C ASP A 25 -2.30 19.55 -8.90
N VAL A 26 -3.17 18.61 -9.26
CA VAL A 26 -3.35 17.34 -8.53
C VAL A 26 -2.06 16.52 -8.52
N SER A 27 -1.36 16.43 -9.67
CA SER A 27 -0.08 15.72 -9.75
C SER A 27 0.98 16.33 -8.83
N ARG A 28 1.11 17.68 -8.83
CA ARG A 28 2.03 18.38 -7.92
C ARG A 28 1.72 18.14 -6.44
N THR A 29 0.44 18.16 -6.08
CA THR A 29 0.02 17.90 -4.70
C THR A 29 0.37 16.48 -4.27
N ARG A 30 0.14 15.50 -5.15
CA ARG A 30 0.52 14.09 -4.93
C ARG A 30 2.04 13.94 -4.77
N ASP A 31 2.83 14.63 -5.61
CA ASP A 31 4.29 14.60 -5.51
C ASP A 31 4.81 15.14 -4.17
N VAL A 32 4.21 16.20 -3.66
CA VAL A 32 4.56 16.75 -2.34
C VAL A 32 4.21 15.78 -1.22
N GLN A 33 3.01 15.18 -1.26
CA GLN A 33 2.59 14.18 -0.27
C GLN A 33 3.47 12.93 -0.33
N ARG A 34 3.82 12.47 -1.54
CA ARG A 34 4.71 11.33 -1.75
C ARG A 34 6.10 11.60 -1.17
N ARG A 35 6.71 12.76 -1.45
CA ARG A 35 8.02 13.14 -0.88
C ARG A 35 7.99 13.13 0.65
N LYS A 36 6.91 13.61 1.28
CA LYS A 36 6.76 13.52 2.74
C LYS A 36 6.71 12.07 3.24
N ARG A 37 5.97 11.18 2.53
CA ARG A 37 5.93 9.75 2.87
C ARG A 37 7.28 9.05 2.67
N GLN A 38 8.02 9.39 1.60
CA GLN A 38 9.37 8.86 1.37
C GLN A 38 10.40 9.34 2.40
N GLN A 39 10.18 10.52 3.02
CA GLN A 39 10.99 11.00 4.12
C GLN A 39 10.65 10.32 5.45
N SER A 40 9.40 9.86 5.62
CA SER A 40 9.06 8.93 6.69
C SER A 40 9.61 7.56 6.31
N ARG A 41 10.31 6.89 7.22
CA ARG A 41 10.81 5.52 6.98
C ARG A 41 9.71 4.46 7.01
N THR A 42 8.45 4.88 7.07
CA THR A 42 7.29 3.98 7.07
C THR A 42 7.17 3.27 5.73
N PRO A 43 7.21 1.94 5.70
CA PRO A 43 7.12 1.16 4.46
C PRO A 43 5.85 1.46 3.66
N GLN A 44 5.98 1.41 2.34
CA GLN A 44 4.90 1.64 1.38
C GLN A 44 4.45 0.30 0.79
N VAL A 45 3.20 -0.06 0.96
CA VAL A 45 2.60 -1.28 0.42
C VAL A 45 1.51 -0.91 -0.56
N ALA A 46 1.51 -1.52 -1.75
CA ALA A 46 0.48 -1.25 -2.75
C ALA A 46 -0.35 -2.50 -3.06
N LEU A 47 -1.69 -2.35 -3.02
CA LEU A 47 -2.61 -3.36 -3.51
C LEU A 47 -2.68 -3.27 -5.02
N VAL A 48 -2.31 -4.34 -5.71
CA VAL A 48 -2.34 -4.45 -7.17
C VAL A 48 -3.20 -5.64 -7.60
N GLY A 49 -3.66 -5.64 -8.82
CA GLY A 49 -4.45 -6.74 -9.34
C GLY A 49 -5.57 -6.28 -10.26
N TYR A 50 -6.25 -7.24 -10.84
CA TYR A 50 -7.30 -6.98 -11.81
C TYR A 50 -8.49 -6.21 -11.20
N THR A 51 -9.31 -5.56 -12.04
CA THR A 51 -10.53 -4.89 -11.56
C THR A 51 -11.44 -5.91 -10.87
N ASN A 52 -12.14 -5.45 -9.83
CA ASN A 52 -13.08 -6.28 -9.05
C ASN A 52 -12.45 -7.48 -8.31
N ALA A 53 -11.13 -7.56 -8.18
CA ALA A 53 -10.49 -8.62 -7.39
C ALA A 53 -10.69 -8.46 -5.87
N GLY A 54 -11.18 -7.30 -5.40
CA GLY A 54 -11.46 -7.03 -3.99
C GLY A 54 -10.37 -6.23 -3.27
N LYS A 55 -9.57 -5.44 -3.99
CA LYS A 55 -8.52 -4.58 -3.40
C LYS A 55 -9.08 -3.58 -2.39
N SER A 56 -10.08 -2.80 -2.79
CA SER A 56 -10.72 -1.81 -1.90
C SER A 56 -11.40 -2.48 -0.70
N THR A 57 -11.96 -3.67 -0.87
CA THR A 57 -12.52 -4.46 0.24
C THR A 57 -11.44 -4.83 1.25
N ILE A 58 -10.27 -5.31 0.79
CA ILE A 58 -9.14 -5.61 1.68
C ILE A 58 -8.68 -4.35 2.40
N LEU A 59 -8.49 -3.22 1.68
CA LEU A 59 -8.11 -1.96 2.31
C LEU A 59 -9.10 -1.56 3.40
N ASN A 60 -10.41 -1.56 3.10
CA ASN A 60 -11.44 -1.15 4.06
C ASN A 60 -11.45 -2.05 5.30
N ARG A 61 -11.34 -3.38 5.11
CA ARG A 61 -11.28 -4.33 6.23
C ARG A 61 -10.02 -4.16 7.09
N MET A 62 -8.87 -3.86 6.48
CA MET A 62 -7.65 -3.55 7.23
C MET A 62 -7.79 -2.23 8.02
N VAL A 63 -8.39 -1.20 7.41
CA VAL A 63 -8.65 0.08 8.10
C VAL A 63 -9.65 -0.09 9.24
N GLU A 64 -10.70 -0.89 9.08
CA GLU A 64 -11.66 -1.19 10.13
C GLU A 64 -11.01 -1.88 11.34
N GLN A 65 -10.01 -2.75 11.12
CA GLN A 65 -9.36 -3.51 12.19
C GLN A 65 -8.15 -2.79 12.80
N PHE A 66 -7.39 -2.03 12.01
CA PHE A 66 -6.06 -1.55 12.35
C PHE A 66 -5.81 -0.07 12.02
N GLY A 67 -6.81 0.63 11.42
CA GLY A 67 -6.64 2.03 11.03
C GLY A 67 -6.76 2.97 12.23
N GLU A 68 -5.94 4.02 12.24
CA GLU A 68 -6.11 5.15 13.14
C GLU A 68 -7.29 6.00 12.67
N LEU A 69 -8.46 5.87 13.32
CA LEU A 69 -9.71 6.61 13.08
C LEU A 69 -10.29 6.54 11.65
N PRO A 70 -11.59 6.28 11.50
CA PRO A 70 -12.23 6.08 10.20
C PRO A 70 -12.46 7.41 9.47
N GLU A 71 -11.45 7.96 8.81
CA GLU A 71 -11.67 8.97 7.80
C GLU A 71 -12.02 8.29 6.47
N LYS A 72 -13.30 8.36 6.10
CA LYS A 72 -13.90 7.98 4.81
C LYS A 72 -13.51 6.60 4.28
N THR A 73 -14.40 5.64 4.47
CA THR A 73 -14.38 4.33 3.80
C THR A 73 -14.23 4.49 2.28
N VAL A 74 -13.32 3.75 1.67
CA VAL A 74 -13.20 3.71 0.21
C VAL A 74 -14.45 3.03 -0.35
N MET A 75 -15.02 3.62 -1.43
CA MET A 75 -16.25 3.11 -2.01
C MET A 75 -16.05 1.72 -2.61
N GLU A 76 -16.69 0.74 -2.01
CA GLU A 76 -16.79 -0.62 -2.54
C GLU A 76 -17.96 -0.68 -3.53
N LYS A 77 -17.66 -0.90 -4.79
CA LYS A 77 -18.69 -1.17 -5.82
C LYS A 77 -18.24 -2.33 -6.67
N ASP A 78 -19.17 -3.19 -6.98
CA ASP A 78 -19.02 -4.29 -7.93
C ASP A 78 -19.02 -3.74 -9.37
N MET A 79 -18.12 -2.79 -9.63
CA MET A 79 -17.99 -2.06 -10.90
C MET A 79 -16.53 -1.99 -11.32
N LEU A 80 -16.30 -2.02 -12.62
CA LEU A 80 -15.01 -1.72 -13.21
C LEU A 80 -14.56 -0.31 -12.81
N PHE A 81 -13.30 -0.18 -12.35
CA PHE A 81 -12.73 1.12 -11.91
C PHE A 81 -13.48 1.77 -10.73
N ALA A 82 -13.95 0.98 -9.76
CA ALA A 82 -14.51 1.52 -8.52
C ALA A 82 -13.55 2.49 -7.82
N THR A 83 -12.25 2.21 -7.88
CA THR A 83 -11.18 3.09 -7.40
C THR A 83 -10.54 3.80 -8.58
N LEU A 84 -10.80 5.10 -8.71
CA LEU A 84 -10.15 6.00 -9.67
C LEU A 84 -9.05 6.84 -9.04
N GLU A 85 -9.13 7.09 -7.74
CA GLU A 85 -8.14 7.81 -6.95
C GLU A 85 -7.43 6.84 -6.01
N THR A 86 -6.11 6.98 -5.89
CA THR A 86 -5.34 6.20 -4.90
C THR A 86 -5.72 6.65 -3.49
N SER A 87 -6.13 5.71 -2.67
CA SER A 87 -6.36 5.92 -1.25
C SER A 87 -5.21 5.34 -0.45
N VAL A 88 -4.53 6.17 0.33
CA VAL A 88 -3.43 5.74 1.22
C VAL A 88 -3.93 5.75 2.65
N ARG A 89 -3.69 4.67 3.39
CA ARG A 89 -4.06 4.53 4.79
C ARG A 89 -2.88 3.98 5.59
N SER A 90 -2.75 4.46 6.83
CA SER A 90 -1.83 3.89 7.80
C SER A 90 -2.47 2.68 8.46
N ILE A 91 -1.73 1.59 8.52
CA ILE A 91 -2.13 0.33 9.16
C ILE A 91 -1.09 0.03 10.23
N ASP A 92 -1.53 -0.16 11.47
CA ASP A 92 -0.69 -0.58 12.59
C ASP A 92 -1.34 -1.79 13.27
N THR A 93 -0.70 -2.94 13.23
CA THR A 93 -1.20 -4.18 13.85
C THR A 93 -1.07 -4.18 15.37
N GLY A 94 -0.53 -3.10 15.97
CA GLY A 94 -0.34 -2.93 17.41
C GLY A 94 1.09 -3.22 17.88
N HIS A 95 2.03 -3.38 16.94
CA HIS A 95 3.44 -3.66 17.24
C HIS A 95 4.35 -2.43 17.09
N ASN A 96 3.80 -1.22 16.94
CA ASN A 96 4.54 -0.01 16.61
C ASN A 96 5.38 -0.16 15.32
N LYS A 97 4.81 -0.86 14.35
CA LYS A 97 5.37 -1.12 13.02
C LYS A 97 4.35 -0.75 11.93
N PRO A 98 3.96 0.54 11.86
CA PRO A 98 2.97 0.96 10.89
C PRO A 98 3.52 0.86 9.47
N PHE A 99 2.63 0.57 8.52
CA PHE A 99 2.91 0.69 7.10
C PHE A 99 1.80 1.43 6.37
N PHE A 100 2.14 2.10 5.28
CA PHE A 100 1.15 2.73 4.42
C PHE A 100 0.63 1.72 3.40
N LEU A 101 -0.68 1.51 3.39
CA LEU A 101 -1.37 0.67 2.42
C LEU A 101 -2.09 1.55 1.41
N THR A 102 -1.77 1.35 0.13
CA THR A 102 -2.32 2.12 -0.99
C THR A 102 -3.22 1.23 -1.83
N ASP A 103 -4.50 1.62 -2.00
CA ASP A 103 -5.37 1.03 -3.01
C ASP A 103 -5.10 1.66 -4.37
N THR A 104 -4.91 0.84 -5.39
CA THR A 104 -4.61 1.28 -6.74
C THR A 104 -5.74 0.96 -7.71
N VAL A 105 -5.74 1.63 -8.85
CA VAL A 105 -6.67 1.34 -9.94
C VAL A 105 -6.48 -0.11 -10.39
N GLY A 106 -7.59 -0.84 -10.57
CA GLY A 106 -7.56 -2.21 -11.08
C GLY A 106 -7.09 -2.27 -12.52
N PHE A 107 -6.24 -3.25 -12.82
CA PHE A 107 -5.81 -3.53 -14.18
C PHE A 107 -6.94 -4.15 -15.00
N ILE A 108 -6.93 -3.89 -16.31
CA ILE A 108 -7.85 -4.50 -17.28
C ILE A 108 -7.07 -4.98 -18.50
N HIS A 109 -7.64 -5.95 -19.18
CA HIS A 109 -7.10 -6.40 -20.46
C HIS A 109 -7.23 -5.30 -21.52
N LYS A 110 -6.12 -4.95 -22.19
CA LYS A 110 -6.07 -3.89 -23.22
C LYS A 110 -6.56 -2.52 -22.72
N LEU A 111 -5.89 -1.92 -21.75
CA LEU A 111 -6.09 -0.52 -21.41
C LEU A 111 -5.94 0.36 -22.68
N PRO A 112 -6.97 1.10 -23.11
CA PRO A 112 -6.84 2.00 -24.23
C PRO A 112 -5.69 2.99 -24.00
N HIS A 113 -4.83 3.23 -25.00
CA HIS A 113 -3.65 4.10 -24.87
C HIS A 113 -3.97 5.50 -24.32
N GLY A 114 -5.19 6.01 -24.57
CA GLY A 114 -5.64 7.29 -24.00
C GLY A 114 -5.86 7.24 -22.50
N LEU A 115 -6.32 6.11 -21.95
CA LEU A 115 -6.52 5.89 -20.51
C LEU A 115 -5.22 5.57 -19.80
N VAL A 116 -4.24 4.94 -20.46
CA VAL A 116 -2.90 4.68 -19.88
C VAL A 116 -2.25 5.99 -19.39
N LYS A 117 -2.38 7.08 -20.17
CA LYS A 117 -1.88 8.40 -19.75
C LYS A 117 -2.60 8.96 -18.53
N ALA A 118 -3.91 8.79 -18.44
CA ALA A 118 -4.72 9.28 -17.31
C ALA A 118 -4.45 8.48 -16.03
N PHE A 119 -4.25 7.15 -16.14
CA PHE A 119 -3.95 6.29 -15.01
C PHE A 119 -2.47 6.21 -14.65
N ARG A 120 -1.58 6.72 -15.51
CA ARG A 120 -0.13 6.65 -15.28
C ARG A 120 0.28 7.27 -13.95
N SER A 121 -0.32 8.40 -13.58
CA SER A 121 -0.02 9.05 -12.30
C SER A 121 -0.48 8.26 -11.08
N THR A 122 -1.58 7.50 -11.19
CA THR A 122 -2.07 6.62 -10.13
C THR A 122 -1.29 5.30 -10.07
N LEU A 123 -0.85 4.80 -11.22
CA LEU A 123 -0.03 3.60 -11.32
C LEU A 123 1.45 3.87 -10.98
N GLU A 124 1.91 5.10 -11.07
CA GLU A 124 3.27 5.48 -10.64
C GLU A 124 3.50 5.31 -9.14
N GLU A 125 2.45 5.35 -8.32
CA GLU A 125 2.56 5.04 -6.87
C GLU A 125 3.08 3.61 -6.64
N VAL A 126 2.75 2.66 -7.53
CA VAL A 126 3.20 1.26 -7.43
C VAL A 126 4.72 1.14 -7.52
N LYS A 127 5.40 2.02 -8.29
CA LYS A 127 6.88 2.01 -8.42
C LYS A 127 7.62 2.33 -7.14
N TYR A 128 6.96 3.00 -6.22
CA TYR A 128 7.55 3.46 -4.97
C TYR A 128 7.16 2.59 -3.78
N ALA A 129 6.46 1.48 -4.06
CA ALA A 129 6.13 0.52 -3.04
C ALA A 129 7.33 -0.36 -2.69
N ASP A 130 7.50 -0.66 -1.41
CA ASP A 130 8.48 -1.61 -0.89
C ASP A 130 7.97 -3.04 -1.02
N LEU A 131 6.64 -3.20 -1.06
CA LEU A 131 5.95 -4.49 -1.22
C LEU A 131 4.67 -4.33 -2.03
N LEU A 132 4.42 -5.27 -2.93
CA LEU A 132 3.15 -5.39 -3.63
C LEU A 132 2.30 -6.52 -3.03
N VAL A 133 1.02 -6.27 -2.86
CA VAL A 133 0.03 -7.29 -2.52
C VAL A 133 -0.84 -7.50 -3.76
N GLN A 134 -0.55 -8.58 -4.52
CA GLN A 134 -1.32 -8.92 -5.71
C GLN A 134 -2.61 -9.64 -5.32
N VAL A 135 -3.74 -8.96 -5.48
CA VAL A 135 -5.06 -9.49 -5.18
C VAL A 135 -5.67 -10.12 -6.42
N VAL A 136 -6.08 -11.38 -6.29
CA VAL A 136 -6.62 -12.23 -7.36
C VAL A 136 -8.02 -12.67 -6.99
N ASP A 137 -8.98 -12.51 -7.88
CA ASP A 137 -10.31 -13.12 -7.73
C ASP A 137 -10.21 -14.62 -8.07
N PHE A 138 -10.14 -15.47 -7.03
CA PHE A 138 -9.99 -16.91 -7.23
C PHE A 138 -11.26 -17.58 -7.75
N SER A 139 -12.41 -16.91 -7.63
CA SER A 139 -13.71 -17.40 -8.13
C SER A 139 -13.89 -17.19 -9.65
N ASP A 140 -13.03 -16.38 -10.29
CA ASP A 140 -13.07 -16.15 -11.74
C ASP A 140 -12.29 -17.25 -12.47
N GLU A 141 -12.89 -17.91 -13.44
CA GLU A 141 -12.26 -18.99 -14.23
C GLU A 141 -11.00 -18.50 -14.97
N ASN A 142 -10.95 -17.21 -15.31
CA ASN A 142 -9.83 -16.56 -16.02
C ASN A 142 -8.77 -15.96 -15.08
N TYR A 143 -8.77 -16.26 -13.77
CA TYR A 143 -7.88 -15.63 -12.80
C TYR A 143 -6.39 -15.74 -13.20
N ARG A 144 -5.97 -16.84 -13.82
CA ARG A 144 -4.58 -17.02 -14.29
C ARG A 144 -4.20 -16.02 -15.39
N GLN A 145 -5.12 -15.78 -16.34
CA GLN A 145 -4.91 -14.78 -17.38
C GLN A 145 -4.88 -13.36 -16.80
N GLN A 146 -5.74 -13.06 -15.82
CA GLN A 146 -5.74 -11.80 -15.09
C GLN A 146 -4.44 -11.58 -14.32
N MET A 147 -3.89 -12.62 -13.71
CA MET A 147 -2.56 -12.58 -13.06
C MET A 147 -1.46 -12.25 -14.08
N GLN A 148 -1.48 -12.87 -15.27
CA GLN A 148 -0.51 -12.57 -16.31
C GLN A 148 -0.59 -11.11 -16.78
N VAL A 149 -1.80 -10.60 -17.03
CA VAL A 149 -2.04 -9.21 -17.40
C VAL A 149 -1.49 -8.25 -16.31
N THR A 150 -1.70 -8.59 -15.04
CA THR A 150 -1.16 -7.82 -13.91
C THR A 150 0.38 -7.82 -13.94
N ALA A 151 1.01 -8.99 -14.12
CA ALA A 151 2.46 -9.13 -14.16
C ALA A 151 3.09 -8.36 -15.34
N ASP A 152 2.48 -8.43 -16.52
CA ASP A 152 2.95 -7.72 -17.71
C ASP A 152 2.83 -6.20 -17.52
N THR A 153 1.72 -5.73 -16.94
CA THR A 153 1.54 -4.30 -16.62
C THR A 153 2.55 -3.80 -15.59
N LEU A 154 2.84 -4.59 -14.54
CA LEU A 154 3.85 -4.24 -13.54
C LEU A 154 5.25 -4.15 -14.17
N LYS A 155 5.60 -5.04 -15.11
CA LYS A 155 6.86 -4.95 -15.86
C LYS A 155 6.92 -3.69 -16.72
N GLU A 156 5.85 -3.36 -17.46
CA GLU A 156 5.77 -2.12 -18.26
C GLU A 156 5.91 -0.86 -17.40
N LEU A 157 5.42 -0.91 -16.17
CA LEU A 157 5.56 0.17 -15.19
C LEU A 157 6.95 0.21 -14.55
N GLY A 158 7.83 -0.79 -14.75
CA GLY A 158 9.13 -0.90 -14.07
C GLY A 158 9.01 -1.25 -12.58
N ALA A 159 7.95 -1.97 -12.21
CA ALA A 159 7.66 -2.45 -10.86
C ALA A 159 7.73 -3.99 -10.76
N GLY A 160 8.23 -4.67 -11.79
CA GLY A 160 8.27 -6.13 -11.86
C GLY A 160 9.19 -6.79 -10.84
N ASP A 161 10.22 -6.09 -10.36
CA ASP A 161 11.21 -6.61 -9.41
C ASP A 161 10.85 -6.35 -7.94
N ILE A 162 9.76 -5.62 -7.67
CA ILE A 162 9.32 -5.35 -6.31
C ILE A 162 8.83 -6.67 -5.68
N PRO A 163 9.22 -6.97 -4.42
CA PRO A 163 8.71 -8.15 -3.70
C PRO A 163 7.19 -8.21 -3.69
N GLN A 164 6.62 -9.43 -3.79
CA GLN A 164 5.17 -9.59 -3.87
C GLN A 164 4.65 -10.63 -2.87
N ILE A 165 3.44 -10.39 -2.37
CA ILE A 165 2.57 -11.38 -1.71
C ILE A 165 1.37 -11.60 -2.63
N ILE A 166 1.05 -12.84 -2.95
CA ILE A 166 -0.14 -13.17 -3.75
C ILE A 166 -1.29 -13.54 -2.83
N VAL A 167 -2.42 -12.87 -3.03
CA VAL A 167 -3.66 -13.06 -2.26
C VAL A 167 -4.76 -13.54 -3.19
N TYR A 168 -5.14 -14.80 -3.03
CA TYR A 168 -6.32 -15.38 -3.66
C TYR A 168 -7.55 -15.07 -2.80
N ASN A 169 -8.32 -14.09 -3.25
CA ASN A 169 -9.53 -13.61 -2.58
C ASN A 169 -10.78 -14.29 -3.13
N LYS A 170 -11.89 -14.18 -2.40
CA LYS A 170 -13.23 -14.73 -2.72
C LYS A 170 -13.24 -16.27 -2.79
N VAL A 171 -12.36 -16.93 -2.04
CA VAL A 171 -12.26 -18.40 -2.03
C VAL A 171 -13.46 -19.09 -1.37
N ASP A 172 -14.24 -18.34 -0.58
CA ASP A 172 -15.55 -18.73 -0.06
C ASP A 172 -16.52 -19.15 -1.16
N LYS A 173 -16.46 -18.48 -2.32
CA LYS A 173 -17.27 -18.82 -3.49
C LYS A 173 -16.87 -20.15 -4.17
N CYS A 174 -15.68 -20.66 -3.87
CA CYS A 174 -15.16 -21.92 -4.42
C CYS A 174 -15.29 -23.09 -3.44
N GLY A 175 -15.95 -22.89 -2.29
CA GLY A 175 -16.11 -23.94 -1.26
C GLY A 175 -14.81 -24.39 -0.61
N MET A 176 -13.79 -23.53 -0.59
CA MET A 176 -12.50 -23.84 0.04
C MET A 176 -12.59 -23.60 1.56
N GLU A 177 -12.37 -24.66 2.33
CA GLU A 177 -12.33 -24.61 3.79
C GLU A 177 -11.23 -25.55 4.34
N PRO A 178 -10.67 -25.30 5.54
CA PRO A 178 -10.85 -24.13 6.37
C PRO A 178 -10.17 -22.87 5.83
N LEU A 179 -10.61 -21.68 6.24
CA LEU A 179 -10.04 -20.39 5.86
C LEU A 179 -9.60 -19.60 7.11
N PRO A 180 -8.57 -18.74 7.04
CA PRO A 180 -7.68 -18.55 5.89
C PRO A 180 -6.68 -19.70 5.70
N GLN A 181 -6.12 -19.85 4.50
CA GLN A 181 -5.03 -20.80 4.23
C GLN A 181 -3.79 -20.06 3.72
N LYS A 182 -2.62 -20.47 4.21
CA LYS A 182 -1.34 -20.08 3.65
C LYS A 182 -0.72 -21.29 2.96
N ARG A 183 -0.35 -21.14 1.69
CA ARG A 183 0.37 -22.16 0.92
C ARG A 183 1.63 -21.54 0.32
N GLN A 184 2.79 -21.86 0.86
CA GLN A 184 4.04 -21.14 0.60
C GLN A 184 3.87 -19.66 0.98
N ASP A 185 4.14 -18.71 0.06
CA ASP A 185 3.95 -17.27 0.25
C ASP A 185 2.58 -16.75 -0.23
N ASN A 186 1.67 -17.66 -0.59
CA ASN A 186 0.34 -17.30 -1.10
C ASN A 186 -0.73 -17.41 -0.01
N TRP A 187 -1.62 -16.45 0.03
CA TRP A 187 -2.73 -16.40 0.97
C TRP A 187 -4.06 -16.67 0.25
N TYR A 188 -4.90 -17.50 0.87
CA TYR A 188 -6.26 -17.80 0.42
C TYR A 188 -7.22 -17.29 1.49
N LEU A 189 -8.06 -16.31 1.14
CA LEU A 189 -8.91 -15.60 2.09
C LEU A 189 -10.25 -15.18 1.46
N ALA A 190 -11.15 -14.70 2.32
CA ALA A 190 -12.46 -14.19 1.95
C ALA A 190 -12.66 -12.80 2.57
N ALA A 191 -12.14 -11.75 1.92
CA ALA A 191 -12.17 -10.39 2.44
C ALA A 191 -13.60 -9.87 2.66
N GLY A 192 -14.57 -10.27 1.82
CA GLY A 192 -15.99 -9.93 1.98
C GLY A 192 -16.57 -10.43 3.32
N LEU A 193 -16.11 -11.60 3.78
CA LEU A 193 -16.49 -12.21 5.05
C LEU A 193 -15.55 -11.82 6.21
N ASN A 194 -14.60 -10.92 5.98
CA ASN A 194 -13.57 -10.51 6.95
C ASN A 194 -12.70 -11.67 7.45
N ILE A 195 -12.46 -12.68 6.62
CA ILE A 195 -11.64 -13.86 6.94
C ILE A 195 -10.26 -13.72 6.33
N GLY A 196 -9.20 -13.82 7.14
CA GLY A 196 -7.79 -13.79 6.74
C GLY A 196 -7.20 -12.39 6.65
N ILE A 197 -7.91 -11.35 7.07
CA ILE A 197 -7.45 -9.95 6.99
C ILE A 197 -6.35 -9.69 8.01
N ARG A 198 -6.50 -10.15 9.25
CA ARG A 198 -5.48 -10.03 10.30
C ARG A 198 -4.20 -10.74 9.91
N GLU A 199 -4.31 -11.98 9.49
CA GLU A 199 -3.16 -12.80 9.09
C GLU A 199 -2.43 -12.21 7.89
N LEU A 200 -3.16 -11.59 6.96
CA LEU A 200 -2.55 -10.87 5.83
C LEU A 200 -1.82 -9.61 6.31
N ALA A 201 -2.41 -8.82 7.22
CA ALA A 201 -1.78 -7.62 7.75
C ALA A 201 -0.47 -7.95 8.49
N GLU A 202 -0.48 -8.97 9.33
CA GLU A 202 0.71 -9.47 10.03
C GLU A 202 1.77 -9.99 9.05
N ALA A 203 1.37 -10.70 7.99
CA ALA A 203 2.30 -11.18 6.97
C ALA A 203 2.93 -10.03 6.17
N VAL A 204 2.17 -8.98 5.87
CA VAL A 204 2.67 -7.76 5.23
C VAL A 204 3.68 -7.08 6.14
N GLU A 205 3.32 -6.85 7.42
CA GLU A 205 4.21 -6.27 8.43
C GLU A 205 5.54 -7.02 8.52
N GLN A 206 5.49 -8.35 8.71
CA GLN A 206 6.69 -9.20 8.78
C GLN A 206 7.56 -9.06 7.52
N LYS A 207 6.94 -8.96 6.34
CA LYS A 207 7.68 -8.88 5.08
C LYS A 207 8.37 -7.53 4.88
N VAL A 208 7.70 -6.41 5.21
CA VAL A 208 8.26 -5.07 5.03
C VAL A 208 9.28 -4.68 6.11
N TYR A 209 9.22 -5.35 7.27
CA TYR A 209 10.17 -5.17 8.36
C TYR A 209 11.16 -6.34 8.48
N ALA A 210 11.31 -7.15 7.43
CA ALA A 210 12.23 -8.31 7.45
C ALA A 210 13.70 -7.93 7.66
N ASP A 211 14.09 -6.70 7.35
CA ASP A 211 15.44 -6.18 7.57
C ASP A 211 15.66 -5.59 8.97
N ASN A 212 14.63 -5.59 9.83
CA ASN A 212 14.77 -5.22 11.21
C ASN A 212 15.51 -6.32 11.99
N ALA A 213 16.15 -5.91 13.08
CA ALA A 213 16.81 -6.82 14.00
C ALA A 213 16.60 -6.35 15.44
N GLU A 214 16.51 -7.32 16.34
CA GLU A 214 16.51 -7.04 17.76
C GLU A 214 17.90 -6.60 18.21
N CYS A 215 17.96 -5.50 18.96
CA CYS A 215 19.17 -4.93 19.49
C CYS A 215 18.94 -4.32 20.87
N VAL A 216 20.01 -4.19 21.61
CA VAL A 216 20.00 -3.62 22.96
C VAL A 216 20.95 -2.43 22.97
N PHE A 217 20.45 -1.28 23.39
CA PHE A 217 21.20 -0.04 23.52
C PHE A 217 21.24 0.40 24.97
N LEU A 218 22.41 0.80 25.47
CA LEU A 218 22.57 1.50 26.73
C LEU A 218 22.84 2.98 26.43
N ILE A 219 21.80 3.79 26.45
CA ILE A 219 21.88 5.21 26.03
C ILE A 219 22.08 6.09 27.25
N PRO A 220 23.24 6.76 27.37
CA PRO A 220 23.50 7.71 28.45
C PRO A 220 22.44 8.81 28.47
N TYR A 221 22.12 9.34 29.65
CA TYR A 221 21.16 10.44 29.81
C TYR A 221 21.55 11.72 29.03
N SER A 222 22.85 11.90 28.75
CA SER A 222 23.37 12.99 27.90
C SER A 222 22.95 12.85 26.41
N ALA A 223 22.61 11.63 25.95
CA ALA A 223 22.19 11.32 24.59
C ALA A 223 20.65 11.11 24.48
N GLY A 224 19.87 11.88 25.21
CA GLY A 224 18.42 11.76 25.27
C GLY A 224 17.71 11.89 23.92
N ASN A 225 18.32 12.63 22.97
CA ASN A 225 17.84 12.72 21.58
C ASN A 225 17.88 11.36 20.85
N VAL A 226 18.86 10.51 21.13
CA VAL A 226 18.96 9.14 20.57
C VAL A 226 17.87 8.25 21.15
N ALA A 227 17.66 8.33 22.47
CA ALA A 227 16.59 7.58 23.14
C ALA A 227 15.21 7.99 22.58
N SER A 228 14.93 9.28 22.43
CA SER A 228 13.68 9.77 21.84
C SER A 228 13.50 9.29 20.40
N TYR A 229 14.55 9.38 19.60
CA TYR A 229 14.52 8.90 18.23
C TYR A 229 14.17 7.40 18.14
N LEU A 230 14.84 6.56 18.92
CA LEU A 230 14.56 5.11 18.92
C LEU A 230 13.14 4.81 19.42
N MET A 231 12.65 5.53 20.43
CA MET A 231 11.28 5.39 20.92
C MET A 231 10.22 5.76 19.87
N GLU A 232 10.53 6.68 18.95
CA GLU A 232 9.62 7.08 17.87
C GLU A 232 9.72 6.18 16.64
N GLN A 233 10.91 5.63 16.33
CA GLN A 233 11.18 4.96 15.05
C GLN A 233 11.31 3.44 15.17
N ALA A 234 11.40 2.87 16.37
CA ALA A 234 11.59 1.45 16.59
C ALA A 234 10.46 0.84 17.42
N GLN A 235 10.27 -0.47 17.30
CA GLN A 235 9.43 -1.23 18.23
C GLN A 235 10.21 -1.44 19.54
N ILE A 236 9.78 -0.81 20.61
CA ILE A 236 10.40 -0.99 21.93
C ILE A 236 9.84 -2.26 22.58
N LEU A 237 10.72 -3.25 22.77
CA LEU A 237 10.39 -4.53 23.41
C LEU A 237 10.44 -4.40 24.93
N SER A 238 11.48 -3.71 25.46
CA SER A 238 11.59 -3.37 26.89
C SER A 238 12.43 -2.12 27.10
N ARG A 239 12.23 -1.47 28.24
CA ARG A 239 12.96 -0.28 28.67
C ARG A 239 13.23 -0.33 30.17
N GLU A 240 14.48 -0.08 30.56
CA GLU A 240 14.92 -0.05 31.94
C GLU A 240 15.78 1.21 32.20
N TYR A 241 15.46 1.95 33.25
CA TYR A 241 16.28 3.10 33.67
C TYR A 241 17.34 2.61 34.64
N ARG A 242 18.63 2.87 34.33
CA ARG A 242 19.79 2.52 35.12
C ARG A 242 20.54 3.77 35.59
N GLU A 243 21.53 3.59 36.46
CA GLU A 243 22.34 4.72 36.96
C GLU A 243 23.14 5.39 35.81
N ASP A 244 23.60 4.63 34.85
CA ASP A 244 24.45 5.04 33.72
C ASP A 244 23.67 5.44 32.45
N GLY A 245 22.34 5.20 32.43
CA GLY A 245 21.52 5.55 31.26
C GLY A 245 20.21 4.80 31.17
N ILE A 246 19.66 4.75 29.97
CA ILE A 246 18.43 4.02 29.63
C ILE A 246 18.81 2.80 28.80
N LEU A 247 18.58 1.60 29.34
CA LEU A 247 18.70 0.37 28.59
C LEU A 247 17.42 0.16 27.76
N ILE A 248 17.56 0.15 26.44
CA ILE A 248 16.46 -0.04 25.50
C ILE A 248 16.68 -1.32 24.72
N HIS A 249 15.77 -2.27 24.85
CA HIS A 249 15.67 -3.44 23.97
C HIS A 249 14.63 -3.13 22.91
N ALA A 250 15.04 -3.10 21.65
CA ALA A 250 14.20 -2.69 20.55
C ALA A 250 14.40 -3.59 19.31
N ASP A 251 13.34 -3.72 18.51
CA ASP A 251 13.41 -4.20 17.15
C ASP A 251 13.47 -2.98 16.22
N CYS A 252 14.61 -2.78 15.58
CA CYS A 252 14.90 -1.60 14.78
C CYS A 252 15.54 -1.95 13.44
N HIS A 253 15.49 -1.01 12.50
CA HIS A 253 16.11 -1.18 11.20
C HIS A 253 17.63 -1.30 11.35
N ARG A 254 18.26 -2.21 10.57
CA ARG A 254 19.73 -2.46 10.63
C ARG A 254 20.57 -1.20 10.50
N GLN A 255 20.14 -0.24 9.70
CA GLN A 255 20.86 1.06 9.56
C GLN A 255 20.90 1.83 10.89
N ASP A 256 19.85 1.74 11.72
CA ASP A 256 19.83 2.41 13.02
C ASP A 256 20.69 1.64 14.02
N MET A 257 20.72 0.32 13.95
CA MET A 257 21.63 -0.51 14.71
C MET A 257 23.10 -0.16 14.41
N ASP A 258 23.46 -0.01 13.12
CA ASP A 258 24.82 0.37 12.72
C ASP A 258 25.15 1.82 13.12
N ARG A 259 24.18 2.74 13.00
CA ARG A 259 24.35 4.15 13.35
C ARG A 259 24.59 4.39 14.82
N TYR A 260 23.91 3.61 15.68
CA TYR A 260 23.94 3.76 17.12
C TYR A 260 24.68 2.61 17.82
N ARG A 261 25.55 1.93 17.08
CA ARG A 261 26.32 0.77 17.54
C ARG A 261 27.22 1.06 18.75
N GLU A 262 27.56 2.32 18.99
CA GLU A 262 28.38 2.75 20.12
C GLU A 262 27.62 2.78 21.47
N TYR A 263 26.31 2.71 21.44
CA TYR A 263 25.42 2.65 22.59
C TYR A 263 24.99 1.21 22.87
#